data_07571cb31df05aee45a7c8b6d7042152
#
_entry.id   07571cb31df05aee45a7c8b6d7042152
#
_cell.length_a   1.000
_cell.length_b   1.000
_cell.length_c   1.000
_cell.angle_alpha   90.00
_cell.angle_beta   90.00
_cell.angle_gamma   90.00
#
_symmetry.space_group_name_H-M   'P 1'
#
loop_
_entity.id
_entity.type
_entity.pdbx_description
1 polymer ?
#
loop_
_entity_poly.entity_id
_entity_poly.type
_entity_poly.pdbx_seq_one_letter_code
_entity_poly.pdbx_strand_id
1 'polypeptide(L)'
;MTIKSIKHKHYDKLVTLGCIICKKMGFPNSHAEIHHINEGRIGKRANFRMCLPLCPSHHRNGIESYHYSPKKFTKKWGTQKQLLTLVNKMLR
;
A
#
# COMPACT_ATOMS: atom_id res chain seq x y z
N MET A 1 6.22 18.11 -16.94
CA MET A 1 5.39 17.69 -15.81
C MET A 1 6.20 17.76 -14.52
N THR A 2 5.65 18.36 -13.47
CA THR A 2 6.35 18.48 -12.20
C THR A 2 6.34 17.17 -11.43
N ILE A 3 7.29 17.00 -10.50
CA ILE A 3 7.33 15.84 -9.60
C ILE A 3 6.00 15.71 -8.82
N LYS A 4 5.43 16.86 -8.41
CA LYS A 4 4.16 16.89 -7.69
C LYS A 4 3.03 16.28 -8.52
N SER A 5 2.94 16.62 -9.81
CA SER A 5 1.93 16.07 -10.71
C SER A 5 2.09 14.56 -10.91
N ILE A 6 3.34 14.10 -11.07
CA ILE A 6 3.66 12.69 -11.23
C ILE A 6 3.25 11.92 -9.97
N LYS A 7 3.57 12.47 -8.80
CA LYS A 7 3.23 11.90 -7.50
C LYS A 7 1.72 11.75 -7.33
N HIS A 8 0.95 12.80 -7.63
CA HIS A 8 -0.50 12.78 -7.53
C HIS A 8 -1.12 11.75 -8.47
N LYS A 9 -0.64 11.67 -9.69
CA LYS A 9 -1.11 10.67 -10.66
C LYS A 9 -0.87 9.26 -10.16
N HIS A 10 0.28 9.03 -9.56
CA HIS A 10 0.61 7.71 -9.00
C HIS A 10 -0.34 7.35 -7.85
N TYR A 11 -0.59 8.30 -6.94
CA TYR A 11 -1.52 8.08 -5.83
C TYR A 11 -2.94 7.81 -6.33
N ASP A 12 -3.37 8.54 -7.35
CA ASP A 12 -4.69 8.32 -7.96
C ASP A 12 -4.82 6.90 -8.51
N LYS A 13 -3.77 6.39 -9.14
CA LYS A 13 -3.73 5.02 -9.63
C LYS A 13 -3.86 4.01 -8.50
N LEU A 14 -3.17 4.25 -7.38
CA LEU A 14 -3.23 3.37 -6.22
C LEU A 14 -4.63 3.36 -5.61
N VAL A 15 -5.23 4.53 -5.45
CA VAL A 15 -6.58 4.65 -4.89
C VAL A 15 -7.61 3.97 -5.80
N THR A 16 -7.47 4.17 -7.10
CA THR A 16 -8.35 3.54 -8.10
C THR A 16 -8.21 2.02 -8.10
N LEU A 17 -6.98 1.52 -7.92
CA LEU A 17 -6.73 0.08 -7.83
C LEU A 17 -7.45 -0.54 -6.63
N GLY A 18 -7.53 0.19 -5.52
CA GLY A 18 -8.13 -0.32 -4.29
C GLY A 18 -7.13 -1.08 -3.43
N CYS A 19 -7.57 -1.50 -2.25
CA CYS A 19 -6.72 -2.22 -1.30
C CYS A 19 -6.16 -3.51 -1.89
N ILE A 20 -4.82 -3.64 -1.87
CA ILE A 20 -4.17 -4.84 -2.42
C ILE A 20 -4.54 -6.09 -1.63
N ILE A 21 -4.74 -5.98 -0.33
CA ILE A 21 -5.12 -7.11 0.51
C ILE A 21 -6.55 -7.55 0.19
N CYS A 22 -7.48 -6.61 0.07
CA CYS A 22 -8.84 -6.93 -0.31
C CYS A 22 -8.89 -7.61 -1.68
N LYS A 23 -8.05 -7.18 -2.63
CA LYS A 23 -7.96 -7.83 -3.94
C LYS A 23 -7.50 -9.28 -3.81
N LYS A 24 -6.53 -9.56 -2.95
CA LYS A 24 -6.08 -10.92 -2.69
C LYS A 24 -7.19 -11.77 -2.06
N MET A 25 -8.12 -11.14 -1.37
CA MET A 25 -9.27 -11.81 -0.76
C MET A 25 -10.48 -11.92 -1.71
N GLY A 26 -10.38 -11.37 -2.90
CA GLY A 26 -11.47 -11.41 -3.88
C GLY A 26 -12.41 -10.22 -3.88
N PHE A 27 -12.07 -9.13 -3.18
CA PHE A 27 -12.88 -7.91 -3.13
C PHE A 27 -12.26 -6.82 -4.02
N PRO A 28 -12.79 -6.59 -5.23
CA PRO A 28 -12.11 -5.77 -6.23
C PRO A 28 -12.17 -4.26 -6.01
N ASN A 29 -13.14 -3.72 -5.30
CA ASN A 29 -13.39 -2.28 -5.25
C ASN A 29 -13.47 -1.74 -3.82
N SER A 30 -12.45 -1.99 -3.01
CA SER A 30 -12.43 -1.45 -1.66
C SER A 30 -11.72 -0.10 -1.61
N HIS A 31 -12.19 0.77 -0.72
CA HIS A 31 -11.56 2.06 -0.48
C HIS A 31 -10.13 1.86 0.00
N ALA A 32 -9.19 2.62 -0.55
CA ALA A 32 -7.78 2.49 -0.18
C ALA A 32 -7.20 3.81 0.30
N GLU A 33 -6.34 3.69 1.32
CA GLU A 33 -5.48 4.77 1.80
C GLU A 33 -4.07 4.49 1.30
N ILE A 34 -3.23 5.52 1.29
CA ILE A 34 -1.84 5.39 0.85
C ILE A 34 -0.97 5.04 2.05
N HIS A 35 -0.38 3.85 2.01
CA HIS A 35 0.56 3.39 3.03
C HIS A 35 1.99 3.53 2.51
N HIS A 36 2.81 4.34 3.17
CA HIS A 36 4.21 4.55 2.78
C HIS A 36 5.09 3.45 3.37
N ILE A 37 5.96 2.89 2.53
CA ILE A 37 6.92 1.88 2.96
C ILE A 37 8.18 2.60 3.42
N ASN A 38 8.43 2.59 4.74
CA ASN A 38 9.55 3.30 5.36
C ASN A 38 10.67 2.39 5.86
N GLU A 39 10.73 1.17 5.39
CA GLU A 39 11.73 0.20 5.88
C GLU A 39 13.15 0.74 5.72
N GLY A 40 13.89 0.79 6.85
CA GLY A 40 15.28 1.23 6.86
C GLY A 40 15.49 2.71 6.57
N ARG A 41 14.45 3.53 6.59
CA ARG A 41 14.54 4.95 6.23
C ARG A 41 14.15 5.87 7.36
N ILE A 42 14.67 5.62 8.53
CA ILE A 42 14.39 6.46 9.69
C ILE A 42 14.85 7.90 9.41
N GLY A 43 13.94 8.86 9.59
CA GLY A 43 14.22 10.28 9.38
C GLY A 43 14.22 10.74 7.95
N LYS A 44 13.93 9.89 6.98
CA LYS A 44 13.84 10.25 5.56
C LYS A 44 12.45 10.05 5.03
N ARG A 45 12.04 10.90 4.08
CA ARG A 45 10.76 10.72 3.39
C ARG A 45 10.80 9.47 2.52
N ALA A 46 9.76 8.67 2.60
CA ALA A 46 9.61 7.54 1.71
C ALA A 46 9.40 8.03 0.27
N ASN A 47 9.96 7.29 -0.69
CA ASN A 47 9.72 7.54 -2.10
C ASN A 47 8.23 7.32 -2.39
N PHE A 48 7.60 8.23 -3.14
CA PHE A 48 6.17 8.10 -3.45
C PHE A 48 5.84 6.83 -4.24
N ARG A 49 6.82 6.25 -4.93
CA ARG A 49 6.64 4.99 -5.67
C ARG A 49 6.68 3.77 -4.74
N MET A 50 7.13 3.95 -3.51
CA MET A 50 7.18 2.88 -2.50
C MET A 50 5.99 3.00 -1.56
N CYS A 51 4.79 2.88 -2.14
CA CYS A 51 3.53 2.98 -1.40
C CYS A 51 2.61 1.83 -1.78
N LEU A 52 1.77 1.44 -0.83
CA LEU A 52 0.77 0.40 -1.03
C LEU A 52 -0.62 0.97 -0.82
N PRO A 53 -1.61 0.59 -1.65
CA PRO A 53 -3.00 0.91 -1.38
C PRO A 53 -3.55 -0.08 -0.37
N LEU A 54 -3.94 0.39 0.80
CA LEU A 54 -4.52 -0.43 1.86
C LEU A 54 -5.78 0.23 2.39
N CYS A 55 -6.85 -0.57 2.54
CA CYS A 55 -8.07 -0.03 3.15
C CYS A 55 -7.83 0.25 4.63
N PRO A 56 -8.69 1.06 5.29
CA PRO A 56 -8.50 1.38 6.71
C PRO A 56 -8.33 0.14 7.58
N SER A 57 -9.09 -0.92 7.33
CA SER A 57 -9.02 -2.15 8.13
C SER A 57 -7.70 -2.89 7.99
N HIS A 58 -7.03 -2.78 6.85
CA HIS A 58 -5.73 -3.42 6.64
C HIS A 58 -4.56 -2.46 6.83
N HIS A 59 -4.82 -1.16 6.89
CA HIS A 59 -3.78 -0.15 7.07
C HIS A 59 -3.56 0.19 8.54
N ARG A 60 -4.61 0.60 9.26
CA ARG A 60 -4.45 1.16 10.61
C ARG A 60 -5.55 0.81 11.60
N ASN A 61 -6.73 0.38 11.16
CA ASN A 61 -7.85 0.10 12.03
C ASN A 61 -8.01 -1.40 12.25
N GLY A 62 -7.94 -1.84 13.53
CA GLY A 62 -8.24 -3.21 13.87
C GLY A 62 -7.04 -4.14 13.86
N ILE A 63 -7.28 -5.36 14.26
CA ILE A 63 -6.24 -6.36 14.53
C ILE A 63 -5.60 -6.94 13.26
N GLU A 64 -6.24 -6.77 12.12
CA GLU A 64 -5.73 -7.25 10.83
C GLU A 64 -4.89 -6.20 10.10
N SER A 65 -4.73 -5.00 10.69
CA SER A 65 -4.04 -3.91 10.02
C SER A 65 -2.52 -4.03 10.18
N TYR A 66 -1.79 -3.47 9.18
CA TYR A 66 -0.34 -3.42 9.21
C TYR A 66 0.17 -2.68 10.45
N HIS A 67 -0.41 -1.52 10.75
CA HIS A 67 0.07 -0.70 11.87
C HIS A 67 -0.23 -1.32 13.23
N TYR A 68 -1.25 -2.17 13.34
CA TYR A 68 -1.51 -2.87 14.58
C TYR A 68 -0.42 -3.91 14.89
N SER A 69 -0.07 -4.72 13.91
CA SER A 69 1.00 -5.71 14.07
C SER A 69 1.66 -5.99 12.72
N PRO A 70 2.78 -5.30 12.42
CA PRO A 70 3.51 -5.54 11.18
C PRO A 70 3.94 -6.99 11.00
N LYS A 71 4.32 -7.66 12.10
CA LYS A 71 4.75 -9.06 12.05
C LYS A 71 3.62 -10.00 11.61
N LYS A 72 2.45 -9.86 12.22
CA LYS A 72 1.29 -10.69 11.88
C LYS A 72 0.83 -10.43 10.45
N PHE A 73 0.79 -9.15 10.07
CA PHE A 73 0.42 -8.75 8.73
C PHE A 73 1.35 -9.39 7.69
N THR A 74 2.66 -9.25 7.91
CA THR A 74 3.68 -9.78 7.01
C THR A 74 3.61 -11.31 6.91
N LYS A 75 3.40 -11.97 8.03
CA LYS A 75 3.29 -13.44 8.07
C LYS A 75 2.11 -13.93 7.23
N LYS A 76 0.99 -13.20 7.29
CA LYS A 76 -0.23 -13.60 6.59
C LYS A 76 -0.22 -13.21 5.11
N TRP A 77 0.27 -12.02 4.77
CA TRP A 77 0.10 -11.45 3.44
C TRP A 77 1.39 -11.30 2.65
N GLY A 78 2.54 -11.50 3.28
CA GLY A 78 3.83 -11.29 2.65
C GLY A 78 4.46 -9.97 3.06
N THR A 79 5.71 -9.76 2.62
CA THR A 79 6.44 -8.53 2.94
C THR A 79 5.89 -7.35 2.15
N GLN A 80 6.16 -6.14 2.63
CA GLN A 80 5.79 -4.93 1.91
C GLN A 80 6.40 -4.90 0.51
N LYS A 81 7.63 -5.37 0.36
CA LYS A 81 8.29 -5.44 -0.95
C LYS A 81 7.60 -6.40 -1.90
N GLN A 82 7.16 -7.55 -1.39
CA GLN A 82 6.41 -8.52 -2.19
C GLN A 82 5.07 -7.93 -2.65
N LEU A 83 4.37 -7.25 -1.75
CA LEU A 83 3.12 -6.60 -2.08
C LEU A 83 3.33 -5.46 -3.08
N LEU A 84 4.42 -4.70 -2.94
CA LEU A 84 4.75 -3.63 -3.88
C LEU A 84 4.99 -4.18 -5.28
N THR A 85 5.69 -5.31 -5.40
CA THR A 85 5.90 -5.96 -6.69
C THR A 85 4.57 -6.33 -7.33
N LEU A 86 3.65 -6.88 -6.55
CA LEU A 86 2.32 -7.24 -7.04
C LEU A 86 1.53 -6.00 -7.49
N VAL A 87 1.55 -4.94 -6.70
CA VAL A 87 0.88 -3.68 -7.03
C VAL A 87 1.43 -3.12 -8.33
N ASN A 88 2.75 -3.08 -8.48
CA ASN A 88 3.38 -2.56 -9.70
C ASN A 88 2.98 -3.35 -10.94
N LYS A 89 2.83 -4.66 -10.82
CA LYS A 89 2.32 -5.49 -11.92
C LYS A 89 0.89 -5.09 -12.30
N MET A 90 0.06 -4.84 -11.30
CA MET A 90 -1.35 -4.49 -11.52
C MET A 90 -1.51 -3.10 -12.13
N LEU A 91 -0.56 -2.20 -11.89
CA LEU A 91 -0.59 -0.83 -12.41
C LEU A 91 -0.08 -0.72 -13.85
N ARG A 92 0.52 -1.74 -14.38
CA ARG A 92 1.05 -1.74 -15.75
C ARG A 92 -0.06 -1.93 -16.78
#